data_037850914afe8b387ea833fa9fdc1491
#
_entry.id   037850914afe8b387ea833fa9fdc1491
#
_cell.length_a   1.000
_cell.length_b   1.000
_cell.length_c   1.000
_cell.angle_alpha   90.00
_cell.angle_beta   90.00
_cell.angle_gamma   90.00
#
_symmetry.space_group_name_H-M   'P 1'
#
loop_
_entity.id
_entity.type
_entity.pdbx_description
1 polymer ?
#
loop_
_entity_poly.entity_id
_entity_poly.type
_entity_poly.pdbx_seq_one_letter_code
_entity_poly.pdbx_strand_id
1 'polypeptide(L)'
;ACLVGSEMCIRDRGEGAMDAANILKPALARGELRSIGATTLDEYQKYFEKDKALERRFQIVMVNEPDTLSTISILRGLKERYENHHHVRIKDDAIIAAVELSNRYITDRFLPDKAIDLMDEAAAKLRMEVDSVPEELDEISRKIKQLEIEREAIKRENDQPKLEQIGKELAELKEQEKSYKAKWQSEKTLVNLSLIHISEP
;
A
#
# COMPACT_ATOMS: atom_id res chain seq x y z
N ALA A 1 -12.97 3.24 20.60
CA ALA A 1 -14.34 3.06 20.08
C ALA A 1 -14.65 4.17 19.08
N CYS A 2 -15.13 3.80 17.91
CA CYS A 2 -15.51 4.75 16.87
C CYS A 2 -17.04 4.82 16.81
N LEU A 3 -17.62 6.01 16.95
CA LEU A 3 -19.04 6.26 16.76
C LEU A 3 -19.28 6.63 15.29
N VAL A 4 -19.99 5.76 14.55
CA VAL A 4 -20.37 6.01 13.16
C VAL A 4 -21.67 6.80 13.14
N GLY A 5 -21.61 8.06 12.71
CA GLY A 5 -22.81 8.94 12.61
C GLY A 5 -22.60 10.38 13.04
N SER A 6 -21.57 10.68 13.79
CA SER A 6 -20.93 11.98 13.93
C SER A 6 -19.44 11.72 13.96
N GLU A 7 -18.66 12.48 13.23
CA GLU A 7 -17.21 12.28 12.99
C GLU A 7 -16.36 12.44 14.29
N MET A 8 -16.61 11.63 15.29
CA MET A 8 -15.87 11.65 16.53
C MET A 8 -15.26 10.28 16.81
N CYS A 9 -14.13 10.01 16.14
CA CYS A 9 -13.22 8.96 16.57
C CYS A 9 -12.53 9.39 17.86
N ILE A 10 -12.97 8.85 18.99
CA ILE A 10 -12.27 9.02 20.26
C ILE A 10 -11.11 8.03 20.24
N ARG A 11 -9.95 8.45 19.68
CA ARG A 11 -8.75 7.63 19.52
C ARG A 11 -7.67 7.91 20.55
N ASP A 12 -7.99 8.61 21.64
CA ASP A 12 -7.00 8.91 22.66
C ASP A 12 -7.14 8.01 23.89
N ARG A 13 -6.09 7.25 24.13
CA ARG A 13 -5.86 6.47 25.35
C ARG A 13 -5.52 7.43 26.50
N GLY A 14 -6.49 8.14 27.01
CA GLY A 14 -6.31 9.04 28.14
C GLY A 14 -7.54 9.12 29.02
N GLU A 15 -7.39 9.65 30.22
CA GLU A 15 -8.46 9.87 31.21
C GLU A 15 -9.69 10.61 30.65
N GLY A 16 -9.54 11.34 29.55
CA GLY A 16 -10.62 12.04 28.86
C GLY A 16 -11.67 11.14 28.19
N ALA A 17 -11.38 9.87 27.88
CA ALA A 17 -12.36 8.96 27.25
C ALA A 17 -13.51 8.58 28.21
N MET A 18 -13.25 8.53 29.50
CA MET A 18 -14.28 8.31 30.54
C MET A 18 -15.21 9.54 30.69
N ASP A 19 -14.71 10.73 30.48
CA ASP A 19 -15.52 11.96 30.55
C ASP A 19 -16.50 12.04 29.36
N ALA A 20 -16.09 11.72 28.16
CA ALA A 20 -16.98 11.72 27.00
C ALA A 20 -18.14 10.72 27.15
N ALA A 21 -17.87 9.52 27.68
CA ALA A 21 -18.91 8.53 27.96
C ALA A 21 -19.94 9.07 28.98
N ASN A 22 -19.50 9.75 30.02
CA ASN A 22 -20.38 10.34 31.03
C ASN A 22 -21.25 11.47 30.47
N ILE A 23 -20.75 12.27 29.56
CA ILE A 23 -21.52 13.32 28.86
C ILE A 23 -22.60 12.70 27.94
N LEU A 24 -22.32 11.58 27.29
CA LEU A 24 -23.26 10.94 26.37
C LEU A 24 -24.35 10.11 27.07
N LYS A 25 -24.11 9.59 28.28
CA LYS A 25 -25.05 8.78 29.03
C LYS A 25 -26.46 9.39 29.18
N PRO A 26 -26.63 10.67 29.50
CA PRO A 26 -27.96 11.27 29.61
C PRO A 26 -28.71 11.37 28.30
N ALA A 27 -28.01 11.70 27.18
CA ALA A 27 -28.62 11.81 25.86
C ALA A 27 -29.02 10.43 25.32
N LEU A 28 -28.19 9.40 25.53
CA LEU A 28 -28.50 8.01 25.24
C LEU A 28 -29.71 7.51 26.08
N ALA A 29 -29.80 7.94 27.35
CA ALA A 29 -30.90 7.55 28.23
C ALA A 29 -32.26 8.09 27.78
N ARG A 30 -32.25 9.29 27.20
CA ARG A 30 -33.47 9.93 26.69
C ARG A 30 -33.84 9.51 25.27
N GLY A 31 -33.01 8.69 24.63
CA GLY A 31 -33.21 8.29 23.24
C GLY A 31 -32.98 9.39 22.19
N GLU A 32 -32.39 10.49 22.61
CA GLU A 32 -32.07 11.63 21.75
C GLU A 32 -30.90 11.34 20.80
N LEU A 33 -30.03 10.42 21.21
CA LEU A 33 -28.85 10.02 20.43
C LEU A 33 -28.98 8.54 20.00
N ARG A 34 -28.94 8.33 18.68
CA ARG A 34 -28.78 6.97 18.09
C ARG A 34 -27.33 6.83 17.66
N SER A 35 -26.65 5.81 18.20
CA SER A 35 -25.24 5.60 17.95
C SER A 35 -24.93 4.13 17.66
N ILE A 36 -23.99 3.92 16.74
CA ILE A 36 -23.40 2.62 16.46
C ILE A 36 -21.92 2.74 16.80
N GLY A 37 -21.44 1.89 17.69
CA GLY A 37 -20.03 1.88 18.10
C GLY A 37 -19.37 0.56 17.63
N ALA A 38 -18.10 0.65 17.24
CA ALA A 38 -17.26 -0.50 16.97
C ALA A 38 -16.08 -0.52 17.95
N THR A 39 -15.79 -1.70 18.50
CA THR A 39 -14.69 -1.90 19.45
C THR A 39 -14.17 -3.34 19.34
N THR A 40 -13.02 -3.63 19.91
CA THR A 40 -12.51 -5.00 20.04
C THR A 40 -13.15 -5.71 21.23
N LEU A 41 -13.11 -7.04 21.24
CA LEU A 41 -13.62 -7.84 22.37
C LEU A 41 -12.91 -7.51 23.68
N ASP A 42 -11.59 -7.33 23.63
CA ASP A 42 -10.79 -6.98 24.81
C ASP A 42 -11.15 -5.62 25.38
N GLU A 43 -11.37 -4.62 24.52
CA GLU A 43 -11.78 -3.29 24.92
C GLU A 43 -13.22 -3.28 25.47
N TYR A 44 -14.11 -4.06 24.85
CA TYR A 44 -15.47 -4.23 25.31
C TYR A 44 -15.50 -4.78 26.73
N GLN A 45 -14.79 -5.90 27.00
CA GLN A 45 -14.69 -6.49 28.33
C GLN A 45 -14.05 -5.56 29.35
N LYS A 46 -13.01 -4.84 28.96
CA LYS A 46 -12.23 -3.97 29.84
C LYS A 46 -12.98 -2.71 30.25
N TYR A 47 -13.73 -2.11 29.34
CA TYR A 47 -14.33 -0.78 29.56
C TYR A 47 -15.84 -0.77 29.52
N PHE A 48 -16.47 -1.54 28.65
CA PHE A 48 -17.90 -1.47 28.37
C PHE A 48 -18.73 -2.34 29.32
N GLU A 49 -18.32 -3.60 29.50
CA GLU A 49 -18.99 -4.57 30.35
C GLU A 49 -19.00 -4.13 31.83
N LYS A 50 -18.01 -3.38 32.25
CA LYS A 50 -17.95 -2.82 33.61
C LYS A 50 -18.97 -1.70 33.88
N ASP A 51 -19.43 -1.03 32.82
CA ASP A 51 -20.40 0.05 32.92
C ASP A 51 -21.82 -0.44 32.61
N LYS A 52 -22.50 -0.95 33.61
CA LYS A 52 -23.89 -1.45 33.49
C LYS A 52 -24.88 -0.43 32.91
N ALA A 53 -24.55 0.84 32.94
CA ALA A 53 -25.39 1.89 32.39
C ALA A 53 -25.27 1.98 30.85
N LEU A 54 -24.11 1.69 30.30
CA LEU A 54 -23.89 1.60 28.86
C LEU A 54 -24.36 0.24 28.33
N GLU A 55 -24.04 -0.86 29.00
CA GLU A 55 -24.41 -2.22 28.60
C GLU A 55 -25.93 -2.36 28.33
N ARG A 56 -26.77 -1.77 29.17
CA ARG A 56 -28.24 -1.81 29.02
C ARG A 56 -28.79 -1.00 27.86
N ARG A 57 -27.96 -0.15 27.22
CA ARG A 57 -28.38 0.78 26.17
C ARG A 57 -27.88 0.42 24.78
N PHE A 58 -26.98 -0.54 24.71
CA PHE A 58 -26.43 -1.02 23.45
C PHE A 58 -26.68 -2.50 23.28
N GLN A 59 -27.12 -2.87 22.10
CA GLN A 59 -27.22 -4.27 21.72
C GLN A 59 -25.89 -4.70 21.10
N ILE A 60 -25.36 -5.82 21.57
CA ILE A 60 -24.13 -6.40 21.03
C ILE A 60 -24.42 -7.08 19.71
N VAL A 61 -23.66 -6.71 18.67
CA VAL A 61 -23.66 -7.37 17.37
C VAL A 61 -22.26 -7.93 17.13
N MET A 62 -22.11 -9.24 17.20
CA MET A 62 -20.84 -9.91 16.94
C MET A 62 -20.58 -9.94 15.44
N VAL A 63 -19.42 -9.44 15.04
CA VAL A 63 -18.92 -9.52 13.67
C VAL A 63 -17.84 -10.59 13.63
N ASN A 64 -18.17 -11.74 13.07
CA ASN A 64 -17.25 -12.86 12.93
C ASN A 64 -16.38 -12.71 11.68
N GLU A 65 -15.22 -13.34 11.69
CA GLU A 65 -14.36 -13.45 10.51
C GLU A 65 -15.11 -14.16 9.37
N PRO A 66 -15.11 -13.61 8.13
CA PRO A 66 -15.74 -14.25 7.00
C PRO A 66 -14.97 -15.51 6.58
N ASP A 67 -15.67 -16.45 5.99
CA ASP A 67 -15.05 -17.63 5.39
C ASP A 67 -14.27 -17.29 4.11
N THR A 68 -13.46 -18.22 3.63
CA THR A 68 -12.61 -18.02 2.45
C THR A 68 -13.38 -17.66 1.20
N LEU A 69 -14.56 -18.26 0.97
CA LEU A 69 -15.39 -17.99 -0.21
C LEU A 69 -15.99 -16.58 -0.17
N SER A 70 -16.51 -16.17 0.98
CA SER A 70 -17.01 -14.81 1.21
C SER A 70 -15.89 -13.79 1.06
N THR A 71 -14.70 -14.10 1.56
CA THR A 71 -13.52 -13.23 1.42
C THR A 71 -13.11 -13.04 -0.04
N ILE A 72 -13.08 -14.10 -0.85
CA ILE A 72 -12.82 -14.01 -2.30
C ILE A 72 -13.84 -13.08 -2.97
N SER A 73 -15.12 -13.21 -2.60
CA SER A 73 -16.18 -12.35 -3.15
C SER A 73 -15.99 -10.87 -2.76
N ILE A 74 -15.56 -10.60 -1.52
CA ILE A 74 -15.22 -9.24 -1.05
C ILE A 74 -14.05 -8.67 -1.86
N LEU A 75 -12.96 -9.43 -2.02
CA LEU A 75 -11.79 -8.98 -2.77
C LEU A 75 -12.09 -8.74 -4.25
N ARG A 76 -12.95 -9.58 -4.86
CA ARG A 76 -13.44 -9.33 -6.22
C ARG A 76 -14.18 -8.00 -6.34
N GLY A 77 -14.97 -7.64 -5.34
CA GLY A 77 -15.64 -6.33 -5.28
C GLY A 77 -14.69 -5.14 -5.09
N LEU A 78 -13.52 -5.36 -4.49
CA LEU A 78 -12.50 -4.33 -4.28
C LEU A 78 -11.48 -4.26 -5.40
N LYS A 79 -11.35 -5.30 -6.22
CA LYS A 79 -10.36 -5.47 -7.28
C LYS A 79 -10.16 -4.21 -8.14
N GLU A 80 -11.24 -3.68 -8.69
CA GLU A 80 -11.20 -2.53 -9.60
C GLU A 80 -10.58 -1.28 -8.95
N ARG A 81 -10.85 -1.07 -7.66
CA ARG A 81 -10.27 0.07 -6.92
C ARG A 81 -8.77 -0.05 -6.77
N TYR A 82 -8.27 -1.26 -6.48
CA TYR A 82 -6.83 -1.52 -6.35
C TYR A 82 -6.12 -1.51 -7.71
N GLU A 83 -6.75 -2.04 -8.76
CA GLU A 83 -6.23 -1.95 -10.13
C GLU A 83 -6.06 -0.49 -10.57
N ASN A 84 -7.05 0.36 -10.29
CA ASN A 84 -7.00 1.79 -10.60
C ASN A 84 -5.97 2.55 -9.75
N HIS A 85 -5.81 2.17 -8.48
CA HIS A 85 -4.85 2.84 -7.58
C HIS A 85 -3.39 2.51 -7.93
N HIS A 86 -3.09 1.24 -8.13
CA HIS A 86 -1.72 0.78 -8.41
C HIS A 86 -1.38 0.77 -9.90
N HIS A 87 -2.35 0.97 -10.78
CA HIS A 87 -2.19 0.84 -12.24
C HIS A 87 -1.60 -0.51 -12.65
N VAL A 88 -2.09 -1.59 -12.06
CA VAL A 88 -1.73 -2.96 -12.36
C VAL A 88 -2.98 -3.81 -12.53
N ARG A 89 -2.92 -4.83 -13.37
CA ARG A 89 -4.03 -5.76 -13.58
C ARG A 89 -3.92 -6.92 -12.60
N ILE A 90 -4.98 -7.17 -11.83
CA ILE A 90 -5.06 -8.25 -10.84
C ILE A 90 -5.87 -9.39 -11.45
N LYS A 91 -5.27 -10.58 -11.62
CA LYS A 91 -5.99 -11.76 -12.09
C LYS A 91 -6.81 -12.39 -10.96
N ASP A 92 -7.87 -13.12 -11.32
CA ASP A 92 -8.73 -13.80 -10.34
C ASP A 92 -7.96 -14.86 -9.53
N ASP A 93 -7.06 -15.59 -10.20
CA ASP A 93 -6.18 -16.55 -9.54
C ASP A 93 -5.30 -15.92 -8.45
N ALA A 94 -4.87 -14.66 -8.66
CA ALA A 94 -4.10 -13.93 -7.67
C ALA A 94 -4.94 -13.58 -6.42
N ILE A 95 -6.22 -13.27 -6.62
CA ILE A 95 -7.16 -13.04 -5.50
C ILE A 95 -7.35 -14.31 -4.69
N ILE A 96 -7.60 -15.44 -5.35
CA ILE A 96 -7.75 -16.75 -4.69
C ILE A 96 -6.47 -17.10 -3.92
N ALA A 97 -5.31 -16.96 -4.57
CA ALA A 97 -4.01 -17.20 -3.93
C ALA A 97 -3.76 -16.26 -2.72
N ALA A 98 -4.13 -14.99 -2.82
CA ALA A 98 -3.99 -14.04 -1.71
C ALA A 98 -4.82 -14.47 -0.49
N VAL A 99 -6.05 -14.94 -0.69
CA VAL A 99 -6.90 -15.44 0.40
C VAL A 99 -6.34 -16.72 1.01
N GLU A 100 -5.95 -17.70 0.18
CA GLU A 100 -5.44 -18.98 0.66
C GLU A 100 -4.09 -18.84 1.39
N LEU A 101 -3.15 -18.06 0.80
CA LEU A 101 -1.82 -17.86 1.38
C LEU A 101 -1.89 -17.02 2.66
N SER A 102 -2.69 -15.96 2.67
CA SER A 102 -2.87 -15.15 3.88
C SER A 102 -3.50 -15.97 5.01
N ASN A 103 -4.48 -16.82 4.69
CA ASN A 103 -5.09 -17.68 5.70
C ASN A 103 -4.13 -18.74 6.26
N ARG A 104 -3.18 -19.21 5.42
CA ARG A 104 -2.21 -20.25 5.81
C ARG A 104 -1.03 -19.68 6.60
N TYR A 105 -0.52 -18.50 6.21
CA TYR A 105 0.76 -17.98 6.71
C TYR A 105 0.63 -16.80 7.65
N ILE A 106 -0.46 -16.02 7.58
CA ILE A 106 -0.69 -14.87 8.44
C ILE A 106 -1.68 -15.24 9.54
N THR A 107 -1.17 -15.41 10.76
CA THR A 107 -1.95 -15.87 11.92
C THR A 107 -2.32 -14.75 12.89
N ASP A 108 -1.69 -13.61 12.82
CA ASP A 108 -1.85 -12.46 13.71
C ASP A 108 -2.94 -11.48 13.26
N ARG A 109 -3.56 -11.72 12.10
CA ARG A 109 -4.63 -10.90 11.52
C ARG A 109 -5.79 -11.76 11.03
N PHE A 110 -6.94 -11.14 10.88
CA PHE A 110 -8.19 -11.78 10.46
C PHE A 110 -8.52 -11.51 9.00
N LEU A 111 -9.29 -12.40 8.37
CA LEU A 111 -9.90 -12.14 7.07
C LEU A 111 -11.02 -11.08 7.24
N PRO A 112 -11.26 -10.20 6.27
CA PRO A 112 -10.61 -10.13 4.95
C PRO A 112 -9.30 -9.32 4.96
N ASP A 113 -8.97 -8.59 6.02
CA ASP A 113 -7.91 -7.58 6.06
C ASP A 113 -6.55 -8.14 5.65
N LYS A 114 -6.15 -9.29 6.21
CA LYS A 114 -4.86 -9.92 5.86
C LYS A 114 -4.72 -10.27 4.37
N ALA A 115 -5.82 -10.61 3.70
CA ALA A 115 -5.81 -10.91 2.27
C ALA A 115 -5.81 -9.62 1.42
N ILE A 116 -6.47 -8.58 1.89
CA ILE A 116 -6.44 -7.25 1.29
C ILE A 116 -5.03 -6.67 1.36
N ASP A 117 -4.41 -6.71 2.54
CA ASP A 117 -3.04 -6.23 2.75
C ASP A 117 -2.04 -6.95 1.82
N LEU A 118 -2.17 -8.28 1.71
CA LEU A 118 -1.30 -9.07 0.83
C LEU A 118 -1.48 -8.70 -0.65
N MET A 119 -2.71 -8.47 -1.08
CA MET A 119 -3.02 -8.03 -2.44
C MET A 119 -2.48 -6.63 -2.71
N ASP A 120 -2.65 -5.71 -1.76
CA ASP A 120 -2.17 -4.32 -1.85
C ASP A 120 -0.64 -4.27 -1.93
N GLU A 121 0.05 -4.98 -1.04
CA GLU A 121 1.51 -5.03 -1.01
C GLU A 121 2.08 -5.67 -2.29
N ALA A 122 1.48 -6.75 -2.78
CA ALA A 122 1.89 -7.38 -4.02
C ALA A 122 1.70 -6.45 -5.24
N ALA A 123 0.58 -5.72 -5.30
CA ALA A 123 0.32 -4.75 -6.35
C ALA A 123 1.29 -3.55 -6.29
N ALA A 124 1.56 -3.05 -5.09
CA ALA A 124 2.53 -1.97 -4.87
C ALA A 124 3.95 -2.39 -5.28
N LYS A 125 4.37 -3.61 -4.91
CA LYS A 125 5.67 -4.16 -5.31
C LYS A 125 5.80 -4.29 -6.81
N LEU A 126 4.78 -4.86 -7.47
CA LEU A 126 4.77 -4.99 -8.92
C LEU A 126 4.83 -3.62 -9.61
N ARG A 127 4.10 -2.62 -9.11
CA ARG A 127 4.16 -1.24 -9.62
C ARG A 127 5.56 -0.65 -9.48
N MET A 128 6.20 -0.87 -8.34
CA MET A 128 7.57 -0.41 -8.10
C MET A 128 8.55 -1.06 -9.07
N GLU A 129 8.41 -2.37 -9.33
CA GLU A 129 9.25 -3.10 -10.30
C GLU A 129 9.06 -2.57 -11.73
N VAL A 130 7.82 -2.28 -12.15
CA VAL A 130 7.52 -1.69 -13.47
C VAL A 130 8.10 -0.28 -13.62
N ASP A 131 8.08 0.51 -12.54
CA ASP A 131 8.62 1.88 -12.56
C ASP A 131 10.13 1.95 -12.31
N SER A 132 10.75 0.87 -11.83
CA SER A 132 12.18 0.82 -11.56
C SER A 132 13.01 0.86 -12.86
N VAL A 133 14.18 1.44 -12.75
CA VAL A 133 15.18 1.43 -13.82
C VAL A 133 15.83 0.05 -13.84
N PRO A 134 16.00 -0.59 -15.02
CA PRO A 134 16.71 -1.86 -15.13
C PRO A 134 18.11 -1.77 -14.52
N GLU A 135 18.54 -2.83 -13.85
CA GLU A 135 19.84 -2.90 -13.16
C GLU A 135 21.01 -2.61 -14.12
N GLU A 136 20.92 -3.13 -15.34
CA GLU A 136 21.92 -2.90 -16.39
C GLU A 136 22.08 -1.40 -16.74
N LEU A 137 20.96 -0.66 -16.80
CA LEU A 137 20.97 0.77 -17.09
C LEU A 137 21.52 1.58 -15.91
N ASP A 138 21.22 1.18 -14.67
CA ASP A 138 21.74 1.82 -13.47
C ASP A 138 23.25 1.61 -13.33
N GLU A 139 23.76 0.41 -13.61
CA GLU A 139 25.21 0.13 -13.65
C GLU A 139 25.94 0.98 -14.67
N ILE A 140 25.41 1.07 -15.89
CA ILE A 140 26.01 1.90 -16.96
C ILE A 140 26.02 3.38 -16.53
N SER A 141 24.93 3.87 -15.99
CA SER A 141 24.82 5.26 -15.50
C SER A 141 25.80 5.56 -14.36
N ARG A 142 26.03 4.60 -13.46
CA ARG A 142 27.05 4.73 -12.39
C ARG A 142 28.46 4.77 -12.95
N LYS A 143 28.80 3.90 -13.91
CA LYS A 143 30.11 3.90 -14.60
C LYS A 143 30.36 5.20 -15.33
N ILE A 144 29.36 5.72 -16.04
CA ILE A 144 29.45 7.02 -16.73
C ILE A 144 29.78 8.13 -15.73
N LYS A 145 29.05 8.21 -14.61
CA LYS A 145 29.31 9.21 -13.57
C LYS A 145 30.72 9.11 -12.99
N GLN A 146 31.19 7.87 -12.73
CA GLN A 146 32.54 7.62 -12.24
C GLN A 146 33.61 8.12 -13.23
N LEU A 147 33.49 7.76 -14.51
CA LEU A 147 34.41 8.21 -15.54
C LEU A 147 34.34 9.71 -15.81
N GLU A 148 33.18 10.34 -15.66
CA GLU A 148 33.06 11.81 -15.74
C GLU A 148 33.82 12.52 -14.61
N ILE A 149 33.74 11.99 -13.38
CA ILE A 149 34.50 12.50 -12.23
C ILE A 149 36.01 12.32 -12.48
N GLU A 150 36.41 11.13 -12.96
CA GLU A 150 37.81 10.83 -13.27
C GLU A 150 38.36 11.75 -14.39
N ARG A 151 37.57 11.96 -15.44
CA ARG A 151 37.92 12.88 -16.51
C ARG A 151 38.16 14.30 -16.00
N GLU A 152 37.32 14.81 -15.09
CA GLU A 152 37.52 16.15 -14.51
C GLU A 152 38.75 16.21 -13.59
N ALA A 153 39.12 15.14 -12.92
CA ALA A 153 40.36 15.04 -12.12
C ALA A 153 41.61 15.09 -13.03
N ILE A 154 41.64 14.24 -14.07
CA ILE A 154 42.77 14.14 -15.01
C ILE A 154 42.93 15.40 -15.85
N LYS A 155 41.85 16.11 -16.15
CA LYS A 155 41.89 17.41 -16.84
C LYS A 155 42.69 18.46 -16.07
N ARG A 156 42.71 18.38 -14.74
CA ARG A 156 43.54 19.27 -13.88
C ARG A 156 45.02 18.89 -13.91
N GLU A 157 45.32 17.62 -14.20
CA GLU A 157 46.70 17.10 -14.29
C GLU A 157 47.31 17.25 -15.70
N ASN A 158 46.55 17.65 -16.71
CA ASN A 158 46.96 17.82 -18.11
C ASN A 158 47.50 16.55 -18.80
N ASP A 159 47.06 15.35 -18.41
CA ASP A 159 47.45 14.08 -19.04
C ASP A 159 46.58 13.81 -20.29
N GLN A 160 47.00 14.31 -21.45
CA GLN A 160 46.28 14.22 -22.72
C GLN A 160 45.96 12.79 -23.18
N PRO A 161 46.91 11.80 -23.17
CA PRO A 161 46.62 10.45 -23.61
C PRO A 161 45.53 9.74 -22.80
N LYS A 162 45.52 9.95 -21.48
CA LYS A 162 44.45 9.40 -20.61
C LYS A 162 43.08 10.04 -20.84
N LEU A 163 43.07 11.37 -21.11
CA LEU A 163 41.84 12.07 -21.43
C LEU A 163 41.17 11.57 -22.71
N GLU A 164 41.98 11.25 -23.74
CA GLU A 164 41.47 10.67 -24.98
C GLU A 164 40.91 9.26 -24.78
N GLN A 165 41.57 8.42 -23.95
CA GLN A 165 41.08 7.08 -23.66
C GLN A 165 39.77 7.11 -22.91
N ILE A 166 39.67 7.89 -21.83
CA ILE A 166 38.43 8.04 -21.05
C ILE A 166 37.33 8.68 -21.91
N GLY A 167 37.68 9.57 -22.83
CA GLY A 167 36.74 10.19 -23.76
C GLY A 167 36.09 9.14 -24.69
N LYS A 168 36.85 8.17 -25.18
CA LYS A 168 36.34 7.06 -26.00
C LYS A 168 35.42 6.12 -25.21
N GLU A 169 35.88 5.71 -24.03
CA GLU A 169 35.07 4.85 -23.13
C GLU A 169 33.75 5.53 -22.73
N LEU A 170 33.77 6.82 -22.41
CA LEU A 170 32.59 7.63 -22.13
C LEU A 170 31.62 7.69 -23.32
N ALA A 171 32.15 7.84 -24.56
CA ALA A 171 31.32 7.88 -25.75
C ALA A 171 30.59 6.54 -25.99
N GLU A 172 31.31 5.42 -25.85
CA GLU A 172 30.75 4.07 -26.00
C GLU A 172 29.67 3.79 -24.93
N LEU A 173 29.96 4.09 -23.67
CA LEU A 173 28.99 3.88 -22.58
C LEU A 173 27.76 4.78 -22.72
N LYS A 174 27.91 6.01 -23.16
CA LYS A 174 26.76 6.92 -23.43
C LYS A 174 25.90 6.46 -24.60
N GLU A 175 26.50 5.84 -25.61
CA GLU A 175 25.74 5.24 -26.71
C GLU A 175 24.96 4.00 -26.25
N GLN A 176 25.59 3.16 -25.43
CA GLN A 176 24.92 2.01 -24.80
C GLN A 176 23.78 2.48 -23.90
N GLU A 177 24.02 3.45 -23.00
CA GLU A 177 22.98 4.02 -22.13
C GLU A 177 21.79 4.51 -22.97
N LYS A 178 22.02 5.24 -24.04
CA LYS A 178 20.98 5.76 -24.92
C LYS A 178 20.15 4.65 -25.54
N SER A 179 20.80 3.57 -25.97
CA SER A 179 20.11 2.41 -26.57
C SER A 179 19.25 1.66 -25.55
N TYR A 180 19.78 1.39 -24.35
CA TYR A 180 19.03 0.75 -23.27
C TYR A 180 17.87 1.63 -22.78
N LYS A 181 18.09 2.92 -22.63
CA LYS A 181 17.07 3.87 -22.23
C LYS A 181 15.93 3.97 -23.24
N ALA A 182 16.23 3.93 -24.53
CA ALA A 182 15.23 3.93 -25.58
C ALA A 182 14.38 2.66 -25.55
N LYS A 183 14.99 1.48 -25.35
CA LYS A 183 14.27 0.20 -25.19
C LYS A 183 13.36 0.23 -23.97
N TRP A 184 13.91 0.56 -22.82
CA TRP A 184 13.15 0.66 -21.58
C TRP A 184 11.96 1.64 -21.70
N GLN A 185 12.18 2.77 -22.34
CA GLN A 185 11.14 3.79 -22.51
C GLN A 185 10.03 3.32 -23.48
N SER A 186 10.38 2.55 -24.51
CA SER A 186 9.40 1.94 -25.41
C SER A 186 8.58 0.86 -24.71
N GLU A 187 9.22 -0.01 -23.92
CA GLU A 187 8.54 -1.04 -23.13
C GLU A 187 7.61 -0.44 -22.07
N LYS A 188 8.09 0.56 -21.34
CA LYS A 188 7.27 1.30 -20.35
C LYS A 188 6.06 1.98 -20.99
N THR A 189 6.22 2.53 -22.19
CA THR A 189 5.11 3.14 -22.95
C THR A 189 4.09 2.08 -23.36
N LEU A 190 4.53 0.92 -23.82
CA LEU A 190 3.64 -0.19 -24.19
C LEU A 190 2.85 -0.70 -22.98
N VAL A 191 3.50 -0.88 -21.84
CA VAL A 191 2.82 -1.28 -20.59
C VAL A 191 1.78 -0.23 -20.20
N ASN A 192 2.12 1.05 -20.20
CA ASN A 192 1.18 2.13 -19.86
C ASN A 192 0.01 2.22 -20.85
N LEU A 193 0.23 2.08 -22.14
CA LEU A 193 -0.83 2.05 -23.15
C LEU A 193 -1.76 0.84 -22.95
N SER A 194 -1.22 -0.31 -22.58
CA SER A 194 -2.00 -1.50 -22.26
C SER A 194 -2.90 -1.28 -21.03
N LEU A 195 -2.46 -0.50 -20.05
CA LEU A 195 -3.23 -0.17 -18.85
C LEU A 195 -4.31 0.88 -19.13
N ILE A 196 -4.03 1.88 -19.97
CA ILE A 196 -5.01 2.92 -20.35
C ILE A 196 -6.18 2.30 -21.14
N HIS A 197 -5.92 1.35 -22.02
CA HIS A 197 -6.99 0.68 -22.81
C HIS A 197 -7.94 -0.19 -21.96
N ILE A 198 -7.59 -0.46 -20.70
CA ILE A 198 -8.42 -1.23 -19.76
C ILE A 198 -9.31 -0.30 -18.90
N SER A 199 -8.94 0.98 -18.77
CA SER A 199 -9.62 1.96 -17.93
C SER A 199 -10.60 2.88 -18.67
N GLU A 200 -10.72 2.77 -19.98
CA GLU A 200 -11.77 3.48 -20.72
C GLU A 200 -13.04 2.60 -20.83
N PRO A 201 -14.20 3.11 -20.39
CA PRO A 201 -15.49 2.42 -20.48
C PRO A 201 -15.99 2.31 -21.93
#